data_9d54744b69db897185ea046d7cdd2488
#
_entry.id   9d54744b69db897185ea046d7cdd2488
#
_cell.length_a   1.000
_cell.length_b   1.000
_cell.length_c   1.000
_cell.angle_alpha   90.00
_cell.angle_beta   90.00
_cell.angle_gamma   90.00
#
_symmetry.space_group_name_H-M   'P 1'
#
loop_
_entity.id
_entity.type
_entity.pdbx_description
1 polymer ?
#
loop_
_entity_poly.entity_id
_entity_poly.type
_entity_poly.pdbx_seq_one_letter_code
_entity_poly.pdbx_strand_id
1 'polypeptide(L)'
;MCGLCGFTGEIVDRDAVLENMTEVITHRGPDSKGFYTDDKISMGFRRLSIIDLDNGSQPIYNEDKTLVLMFNGEIYNYKQLRKELHEKGHVFATDTDSEVLVHGFEEWREDLLNRLRGMFGFAIWNRTDESLFIARDFF
;
A
#
# COMPACT_ATOMS: atom_id res chain seq x y z
N MET A 1 -1.34 -15.20 -2.12
CA MET A 1 -1.27 -13.78 -2.53
C MET A 1 -2.23 -12.99 -1.68
N CYS A 2 -1.79 -11.85 -1.17
CA CYS A 2 -2.60 -10.94 -0.36
C CYS A 2 -3.82 -10.39 -1.11
N GLY A 3 -4.70 -9.70 -0.40
CA GLY A 3 -5.85 -9.02 -0.99
C GLY A 3 -5.97 -7.61 -0.44
N LEU A 4 -6.45 -6.69 -1.26
CA LEU A 4 -6.80 -5.34 -0.83
C LEU A 4 -8.20 -4.96 -1.33
N CYS A 5 -8.88 -4.14 -0.57
CA CYS A 5 -10.19 -3.60 -0.90
C CYS A 5 -10.33 -2.18 -0.35
N GLY A 6 -11.33 -1.46 -0.80
CA GLY A 6 -11.58 -0.13 -0.28
C GLY A 6 -12.68 0.58 -1.04
N PHE A 7 -13.06 1.74 -0.53
CA PHE A 7 -14.05 2.62 -1.15
C PHE A 7 -13.82 4.07 -0.75
N THR A 8 -14.36 4.97 -1.55
CA THR A 8 -14.40 6.42 -1.29
C THR A 8 -15.84 6.89 -1.14
N GLY A 9 -16.03 8.08 -0.61
CA GLY A 9 -17.34 8.73 -0.47
C GLY A 9 -17.98 8.57 0.91
N GLU A 10 -19.17 9.12 1.05
CA GLU A 10 -19.94 9.08 2.29
C GLU A 10 -20.74 7.77 2.37
N ILE A 11 -20.40 6.93 3.33
CA ILE A 11 -21.09 5.67 3.59
C ILE A 11 -21.44 5.61 5.07
N VAL A 12 -22.69 5.27 5.36
CA VAL A 12 -23.16 5.00 6.71
C VAL A 12 -22.49 3.72 7.22
N ASP A 13 -22.00 3.75 8.45
CA ASP A 13 -21.32 2.63 9.09
C ASP A 13 -20.09 2.13 8.29
N ARG A 14 -19.25 3.06 7.94
CA ARG A 14 -18.03 2.88 7.14
C ARG A 14 -17.15 1.73 7.63
N ASP A 15 -16.94 1.63 8.92
CA ASP A 15 -16.07 0.63 9.52
C ASP A 15 -16.64 -0.79 9.37
N ALA A 16 -17.95 -0.97 9.57
CA ALA A 16 -18.60 -2.27 9.37
C ALA A 16 -18.59 -2.68 7.88
N VAL A 17 -18.78 -1.74 6.95
CA VAL A 17 -18.67 -2.01 5.52
C VAL A 17 -17.27 -2.46 5.15
N LEU A 18 -16.24 -1.75 5.62
CA LEU A 18 -14.85 -2.10 5.37
C LEU A 18 -14.49 -3.48 5.95
N GLU A 19 -14.94 -3.76 7.16
CA GLU A 19 -14.69 -5.06 7.79
C GLU A 19 -15.34 -6.18 6.98
N ASN A 20 -16.59 -6.04 6.58
CA ASN A 20 -17.28 -7.03 5.74
C ASN A 20 -16.58 -7.24 4.40
N MET A 21 -16.14 -6.17 3.71
CA MET A 21 -15.37 -6.29 2.47
C MET A 21 -14.07 -7.06 2.69
N THR A 22 -13.39 -6.79 3.79
CA THR A 22 -12.14 -7.45 4.14
C THR A 22 -12.36 -8.93 4.50
N GLU A 23 -13.46 -9.28 5.16
CA GLU A 23 -13.82 -10.68 5.45
C GLU A 23 -14.11 -11.49 4.17
N VAL A 24 -14.77 -10.91 3.18
CA VAL A 24 -15.04 -11.59 1.90
C VAL A 24 -13.76 -12.02 1.19
N ILE A 25 -12.66 -11.27 1.32
CA ILE A 25 -11.38 -11.59 0.72
C ILE A 25 -10.42 -12.36 1.65
N THR A 26 -10.89 -12.91 2.77
CA THR A 26 -10.07 -13.67 3.72
C THR A 26 -9.34 -14.85 3.06
N HIS A 27 -9.96 -15.49 2.07
CA HIS A 27 -9.34 -16.60 1.31
C HIS A 27 -8.03 -16.19 0.60
N ARG A 28 -7.82 -14.91 0.32
CA ARG A 28 -6.59 -14.41 -0.28
C ARG A 28 -5.47 -14.19 0.74
N GLY A 29 -5.81 -13.86 1.98
CA GLY A 29 -4.85 -13.58 3.03
C GLY A 29 -5.42 -13.88 4.41
N PRO A 30 -5.35 -15.13 4.88
CA PRO A 30 -5.98 -15.54 6.13
C PRO A 30 -5.21 -15.11 7.38
N ASP A 31 -3.92 -14.75 7.27
CA ASP A 31 -3.03 -14.65 8.42
C ASP A 31 -3.21 -13.36 9.23
N SER A 32 -3.41 -12.24 8.56
CA SER A 32 -3.67 -10.97 9.25
C SER A 32 -4.45 -9.98 8.38
N LYS A 33 -4.96 -8.94 9.01
CA LYS A 33 -5.68 -7.85 8.36
C LYS A 33 -5.15 -6.50 8.81
N GLY A 34 -5.30 -5.49 7.95
CA GLY A 34 -4.96 -4.10 8.25
C GLY A 34 -6.02 -3.16 7.68
N PHE A 35 -6.19 -2.01 8.31
CA PHE A 35 -7.20 -1.03 7.95
C PHE A 35 -6.64 0.38 7.98
N TYR A 36 -7.13 1.20 7.08
CA TYR A 36 -7.04 2.65 7.15
C TYR A 36 -8.39 3.26 6.83
N THR A 37 -8.82 4.22 7.63
CA THR A 37 -10.06 4.95 7.42
C THR A 37 -9.87 6.43 7.80
N ASP A 38 -10.39 7.32 6.95
CA ASP A 38 -10.64 8.72 7.26
C ASP A 38 -12.03 9.14 6.73
N ASP A 39 -12.32 10.44 6.70
CA ASP A 39 -13.64 10.93 6.27
C ASP A 39 -13.93 10.68 4.77
N LYS A 40 -12.92 10.45 3.95
CA LYS A 40 -13.01 10.36 2.50
C LYS A 40 -12.84 8.95 1.96
N ILE A 41 -12.02 8.13 2.62
CA ILE A 41 -11.61 6.82 2.12
C ILE A 41 -11.56 5.78 3.24
N SER A 42 -11.82 4.54 2.85
CA SER A 42 -11.54 3.36 3.69
C SER A 42 -10.80 2.34 2.84
N MET A 43 -9.70 1.81 3.39
CA MET A 43 -8.87 0.80 2.74
C MET A 43 -8.62 -0.36 3.69
N GLY A 44 -8.75 -1.59 3.18
CA GLY A 44 -8.54 -2.83 3.91
C GLY A 44 -7.54 -3.73 3.21
N PHE A 45 -6.81 -4.49 4.00
CA PHE A 45 -5.78 -5.40 3.54
C PHE A 45 -5.88 -6.75 4.24
N ARG A 46 -5.68 -7.83 3.48
CA ARG A 46 -5.52 -9.19 3.95
C ARG A 46 -4.16 -9.74 3.57
N ARG A 47 -3.45 -10.27 4.54
CA ARG A 47 -2.09 -10.79 4.39
C ARG A 47 -2.06 -12.30 4.32
N LEU A 48 -1.31 -12.80 3.34
CA LEU A 48 -0.78 -14.16 3.34
C LEU A 48 0.73 -14.05 3.64
N SER A 49 1.13 -14.50 4.82
CA SER A 49 2.53 -14.47 5.28
C SER A 49 3.25 -15.72 4.83
N ILE A 50 4.18 -15.58 3.86
CA ILE A 50 4.97 -16.73 3.38
C ILE A 50 6.31 -16.80 4.10
N ILE A 51 6.96 -15.69 4.47
CA ILE A 51 8.34 -15.68 4.97
C ILE A 51 8.60 -14.73 6.16
N ASP A 52 7.85 -13.68 6.41
CA ASP A 52 8.17 -12.72 7.48
C ASP A 52 6.93 -12.33 8.27
N LEU A 53 6.87 -12.75 9.52
CA LEU A 53 5.74 -12.49 10.40
C LEU A 53 5.73 -11.04 10.93
N ASP A 54 6.91 -10.40 11.03
CA ASP A 54 7.04 -9.14 11.77
C ASP A 54 7.07 -7.87 10.88
N ASN A 55 7.48 -7.98 9.60
CA ASN A 55 7.81 -6.80 8.78
C ASN A 55 6.88 -6.53 7.59
N GLY A 56 5.68 -6.99 7.56
CA GLY A 56 4.79 -6.80 6.40
C GLY A 56 3.39 -6.30 6.75
N SER A 57 3.22 -5.67 7.90
CA SER A 57 1.94 -5.09 8.26
C SER A 57 1.63 -3.86 7.40
N GLN A 58 0.39 -3.75 6.99
CA GLN A 58 -0.12 -2.61 6.23
C GLN A 58 -1.30 -1.99 6.98
N PRO A 59 -1.55 -0.70 6.81
CA PRO A 59 -1.02 0.22 5.82
C PRO A 59 0.44 0.63 6.05
N ILE A 60 1.10 1.06 4.98
CA ILE A 60 2.47 1.61 4.99
C ILE A 60 2.40 3.12 4.78
N TYR A 61 3.27 3.85 5.48
CA TYR A 61 3.30 5.30 5.45
C TYR A 61 4.67 5.82 5.01
N ASN A 62 4.70 7.03 4.45
CA ASN A 62 5.93 7.82 4.35
C ASN A 62 6.26 8.48 5.70
N GLU A 63 7.38 9.23 5.78
CA GLU A 63 7.95 9.74 7.03
C GLU A 63 6.97 10.63 7.82
N ASP A 64 6.24 11.50 7.14
CA ASP A 64 5.29 12.44 7.75
C ASP A 64 3.84 11.93 7.77
N LYS A 65 3.62 10.69 7.33
CA LYS A 65 2.31 10.03 7.25
C LYS A 65 1.27 10.75 6.37
N THR A 66 1.73 11.53 5.40
CA THR A 66 0.84 12.16 4.41
C THR A 66 0.40 11.19 3.33
N LEU A 67 1.18 10.14 3.07
CA LEU A 67 0.86 9.07 2.12
C LEU A 67 0.57 7.76 2.84
N VAL A 68 -0.47 7.08 2.41
CA VAL A 68 -0.92 5.79 2.95
C VAL A 68 -1.00 4.77 1.83
N LEU A 69 -0.25 3.69 1.93
CA LEU A 69 -0.14 2.64 0.92
C LEU A 69 -0.80 1.35 1.38
N MET A 70 -1.60 0.75 0.49
CA MET A 70 -1.97 -0.66 0.50
C MET A 70 -1.39 -1.33 -0.75
N PHE A 71 -0.69 -2.44 -0.57
CA PHE A 71 0.08 -3.10 -1.63
C PHE A 71 -0.07 -4.62 -1.59
N ASN A 72 -0.28 -5.21 -2.75
CA ASN A 72 -0.20 -6.65 -2.98
C ASN A 72 0.70 -6.92 -4.17
N GLY A 73 1.80 -7.62 -3.97
CA GLY A 73 2.73 -7.97 -5.03
C GLY A 73 4.17 -8.11 -4.55
N GLU A 74 5.08 -7.94 -5.50
CA GLU A 74 6.52 -7.95 -5.27
C GLU A 74 7.21 -6.98 -6.24
N ILE A 75 8.07 -6.10 -5.72
CA ILE A 75 8.86 -5.15 -6.51
C ILE A 75 10.28 -5.69 -6.66
N TYR A 76 10.59 -6.25 -7.81
CA TYR A 76 11.86 -6.96 -8.04
C TYR A 76 13.09 -6.07 -7.96
N ASN A 77 12.99 -4.83 -8.41
CA ASN A 77 14.09 -3.87 -8.41
C ASN A 77 14.10 -2.93 -7.19
N TYR A 78 13.44 -3.32 -6.10
CA TYR A 78 13.30 -2.47 -4.91
C TYR A 78 14.65 -2.03 -4.31
N LYS A 79 15.68 -2.88 -4.36
CA LYS A 79 17.01 -2.54 -3.81
C LYS A 79 17.65 -1.35 -4.51
N GLN A 80 17.51 -1.30 -5.84
CA GLN A 80 17.99 -0.18 -6.64
C GLN A 80 17.21 1.10 -6.34
N LEU A 81 15.87 1.00 -6.32
CA LEU A 81 15.00 2.14 -6.01
C LEU A 81 15.24 2.66 -4.59
N ARG A 82 15.38 1.76 -3.62
CA ARG A 82 15.68 2.10 -2.23
C ARG A 82 16.98 2.89 -2.09
N LYS A 83 18.03 2.47 -2.78
CA LYS A 83 19.32 3.18 -2.79
C LYS A 83 19.15 4.60 -3.34
N GLU A 84 18.49 4.75 -4.48
CA GLU A 84 18.25 6.04 -5.11
C GLU A 84 17.41 6.98 -4.21
N LEU A 85 16.36 6.45 -3.59
CA LEU A 85 15.51 7.20 -2.66
C LEU A 85 16.27 7.60 -1.39
N HIS A 86 17.12 6.72 -0.88
CA HIS A 86 17.96 7.04 0.29
C HIS A 86 18.95 8.17 -0.03
N GLU A 87 19.57 8.18 -1.23
CA GLU A 87 20.43 9.26 -1.70
C GLU A 87 19.69 10.60 -1.83
N LYS A 88 18.38 10.55 -2.02
CA LYS A 88 17.48 11.74 -2.06
C LYS A 88 16.98 12.17 -0.67
N GLY A 89 17.33 11.46 0.37
CA GLY A 89 17.02 11.80 1.76
C GLY A 89 15.82 11.09 2.37
N HIS A 90 15.21 10.13 1.67
CA HIS A 90 14.12 9.33 2.23
C HIS A 90 14.60 8.38 3.31
N VAL A 91 13.84 8.26 4.40
CA VAL A 91 14.14 7.41 5.54
C VAL A 91 13.18 6.22 5.55
N PHE A 92 13.72 5.03 5.45
CA PHE A 92 12.96 3.78 5.44
C PHE A 92 12.80 3.22 6.86
N ALA A 93 11.59 2.86 7.23
CA ALA A 93 11.26 2.26 8.51
C ALA A 93 11.43 0.73 8.51
N THR A 94 11.32 0.10 7.34
CA THR A 94 11.40 -1.37 7.16
C THR A 94 12.39 -1.75 6.06
N ASP A 95 12.65 -3.05 5.93
CA ASP A 95 13.45 -3.59 4.82
C ASP A 95 12.59 -4.20 3.71
N THR A 96 11.27 -3.98 3.74
CA THR A 96 10.35 -4.52 2.74
C THR A 96 10.51 -3.85 1.38
N ASP A 97 10.16 -4.58 0.34
CA ASP A 97 10.12 -4.08 -1.03
C ASP A 97 8.99 -3.07 -1.27
N SER A 98 7.94 -3.16 -0.49
CA SER A 98 6.74 -2.32 -0.62
C SER A 98 6.97 -0.85 -0.26
N GLU A 99 7.89 -0.56 0.66
CA GLU A 99 8.10 0.81 1.14
C GLU A 99 8.68 1.74 0.06
N VAL A 100 9.34 1.20 -0.98
CA VAL A 100 9.80 2.01 -2.11
C VAL A 100 8.65 2.64 -2.91
N LEU A 101 7.44 2.10 -2.79
CA LEU A 101 6.26 2.64 -3.49
C LEU A 101 5.82 3.97 -2.89
N VAL A 102 5.76 4.06 -1.57
CA VAL A 102 5.31 5.28 -0.90
C VAL A 102 6.33 6.40 -1.04
N HIS A 103 7.62 6.12 -0.83
CA HIS A 103 8.70 7.10 -1.01
C HIS A 103 8.91 7.45 -2.49
N GLY A 104 8.78 6.47 -3.38
CA GLY A 104 8.88 6.69 -4.82
C GLY A 104 7.74 7.53 -5.36
N PHE A 105 6.52 7.37 -4.85
CA PHE A 105 5.39 8.22 -5.23
C PHE A 105 5.58 9.66 -4.73
N GLU A 106 6.14 9.86 -3.55
CA GLU A 106 6.48 11.18 -3.03
C GLU A 106 7.47 11.89 -3.98
N GLU A 107 8.48 11.17 -4.46
CA GLU A 107 9.56 11.72 -5.29
C GLU A 107 9.17 11.88 -6.78
N TRP A 108 8.46 10.91 -7.35
CA TRP A 108 8.25 10.80 -8.79
C TRP A 108 6.78 10.84 -9.25
N ARG A 109 5.82 10.85 -8.33
CA ARG A 109 4.39 10.80 -8.65
C ARG A 109 4.08 9.63 -9.59
N GLU A 110 3.27 9.86 -10.65
CA GLU A 110 2.88 8.82 -11.60
C GLU A 110 4.07 8.22 -12.38
N ASP A 111 5.18 8.96 -12.52
CA ASP A 111 6.40 8.46 -13.19
C ASP A 111 7.06 7.29 -12.42
N LEU A 112 6.68 7.08 -11.17
CA LEU A 112 7.02 5.88 -10.42
C LEU A 112 6.75 4.59 -11.23
N LEU A 113 5.63 4.52 -11.96
CA LEU A 113 5.24 3.32 -12.72
C LEU A 113 6.27 2.95 -13.79
N ASN A 114 6.92 3.92 -14.40
CA ASN A 114 7.97 3.69 -15.40
C ASN A 114 9.25 3.10 -14.80
N ARG A 115 9.42 3.24 -13.50
CA ARG A 115 10.60 2.79 -12.77
C ARG A 115 10.44 1.40 -12.13
N LEU A 116 9.19 0.95 -11.96
CA LEU A 116 8.91 -0.32 -11.31
C LEU A 116 9.18 -1.52 -12.22
N ARG A 117 9.70 -2.58 -11.60
CA ARG A 117 9.78 -3.92 -12.18
C ARG A 117 9.24 -4.89 -11.14
N GLY A 118 8.17 -5.61 -11.47
CA GLY A 118 7.54 -6.53 -10.53
C GLY A 118 6.12 -6.92 -10.95
N MET A 119 5.47 -7.64 -10.09
CA MET A 119 4.04 -7.95 -10.16
C MET A 119 3.36 -7.22 -9.01
N PHE A 120 2.39 -6.38 -9.31
CA PHE A 120 1.82 -5.52 -8.27
C PHE A 120 0.40 -5.03 -8.55
N GLY A 121 -0.31 -4.82 -7.46
CA GLY A 121 -1.49 -3.99 -7.39
C GLY A 121 -1.42 -3.16 -6.11
N PHE A 122 -1.59 -1.85 -6.20
CA PHE A 122 -1.53 -0.99 -5.04
C PHE A 122 -2.47 0.22 -5.11
N ALA A 123 -2.74 0.78 -3.95
CA ALA A 123 -3.45 2.03 -3.78
C ALA A 123 -2.65 2.94 -2.83
N ILE A 124 -2.40 4.17 -3.24
CA ILE A 124 -1.78 5.21 -2.42
C ILE A 124 -2.79 6.34 -2.23
N TRP A 125 -3.14 6.59 -0.98
CA TRP A 125 -3.95 7.73 -0.58
C TRP A 125 -3.07 8.89 -0.13
N ASN A 126 -3.22 10.04 -0.79
CA ASN A 126 -2.57 11.28 -0.37
C ASN A 126 -3.55 12.08 0.50
N ARG A 127 -3.23 12.18 1.78
CA ARG A 127 -4.06 12.87 2.78
C ARG A 127 -4.02 14.38 2.65
N THR A 128 -3.01 14.94 1.98
CA THR A 128 -2.83 16.39 1.82
C THR A 128 -3.75 16.96 0.75
N ASP A 129 -3.81 16.31 -0.41
CA ASP A 129 -4.62 16.76 -1.55
C ASP A 129 -5.88 15.91 -1.76
N GLU A 130 -6.13 14.94 -0.86
CA GLU A 130 -7.27 14.02 -0.90
C GLU A 130 -7.38 13.28 -2.24
N SER A 131 -6.24 12.85 -2.79
CA SER A 131 -6.18 12.10 -4.05
C SER A 131 -5.85 10.63 -3.82
N LEU A 132 -6.42 9.76 -4.64
CA LEU A 132 -6.19 8.33 -4.64
C LEU A 132 -5.51 7.90 -5.94
N PHE A 133 -4.31 7.34 -5.82
CA PHE A 133 -3.55 6.77 -6.92
C PHE A 133 -3.61 5.24 -6.86
N ILE A 134 -4.20 4.63 -7.89
CA ILE A 134 -4.34 3.17 -8.00
C ILE A 134 -3.60 2.71 -9.24
N ALA A 135 -2.81 1.66 -9.09
CA ALA A 135 -2.09 1.06 -10.20
C ALA A 135 -1.97 -0.46 -10.06
N ARG A 136 -1.85 -1.13 -11.20
CA ARG A 136 -1.48 -2.52 -11.29
C ARG A 136 -0.52 -2.74 -12.46
N ASP A 137 0.20 -3.84 -12.44
CA ASP A 137 1.00 -4.29 -13.58
C ASP A 137 0.13 -4.72 -14.79
N PHE A 138 0.78 -5.12 -15.87
CA PHE A 138 0.09 -5.53 -17.10
C PHE A 138 -0.55 -6.92 -17.03
N PHE A 139 -0.15 -7.75 -16.08
CA PHE A 139 -0.53 -9.18 -16.02
C PHE A 139 -1.47 -9.51 -14.87
#